data_87b47f992e72c5e3526833c2652d0113
#
_entry.id   87b47f992e72c5e3526833c2652d0113
#
_cell.length_a   1.000
_cell.length_b   1.000
_cell.length_c   1.000
_cell.angle_alpha   90.00
_cell.angle_beta   90.00
_cell.angle_gamma   90.00
#
_symmetry.space_group_name_H-M   'P 1'
#
loop_
_entity.id
_entity.type
_entity.pdbx_description
1 polymer ?
#
loop_
_entity_poly.entity_id
_entity_poly.type
_entity_poly.pdbx_seq_one_letter_code
_entity_poly.pdbx_strand_id
1 'polypeptide(L)'
;MKKITVCKLMLFFSCLYFLSACTHSAVISPSVSPVAYEMANDRVAASAAIYIYPELMDHSYQVHPSSYQCSAWNYNLEVGKSVSGTVSKVVEASFENAYPIARLQETPDLYDVIVSVGLMDCNCALSFHSSFFSGTADASAELSLKVVLLNNKLERIDQFVVGYSSRRTSGAGGFCEGGSTAIEAAFEQCLKHISIELAEKLSHNSKMIKILEAQKFEQSN
;
A
#
# COMPACT_ATOMS: atom_id res chain seq x y z
N MET A 1 41.17 -36.30 -25.52
CA MET A 1 41.19 -35.16 -24.59
C MET A 1 40.01 -34.16 -24.73
N LYS A 2 39.22 -34.14 -25.82
CA LYS A 2 38.09 -33.17 -26.02
C LYS A 2 36.81 -33.49 -25.21
N LYS A 3 36.50 -34.73 -24.81
CA LYS A 3 35.28 -35.11 -24.08
C LYS A 3 35.21 -34.62 -22.64
N ILE A 4 36.35 -34.46 -21.96
CA ILE A 4 36.41 -34.05 -20.55
C ILE A 4 36.11 -32.55 -20.40
N THR A 5 36.46 -31.73 -21.41
CA THR A 5 36.22 -30.28 -21.39
C THR A 5 34.74 -29.96 -21.56
N VAL A 6 33.99 -30.70 -22.40
CA VAL A 6 32.54 -30.50 -22.61
C VAL A 6 31.76 -30.85 -21.35
N CYS A 7 32.12 -31.94 -20.65
CA CYS A 7 31.47 -32.37 -19.44
C CYS A 7 31.64 -31.35 -18.29
N LYS A 8 32.84 -30.78 -18.15
CA LYS A 8 33.12 -29.70 -17.17
C LYS A 8 32.36 -28.41 -17.50
N LEU A 9 32.24 -28.08 -18.76
CA LEU A 9 31.50 -26.90 -19.21
C LEU A 9 29.98 -27.06 -18.96
N MET A 10 29.42 -28.27 -19.20
CA MET A 10 28.02 -28.56 -18.91
C MET A 10 27.72 -28.56 -17.41
N LEU A 11 28.63 -29.04 -16.57
CA LEU A 11 28.49 -28.98 -15.11
C LEU A 11 28.53 -27.54 -14.60
N PHE A 12 29.37 -26.69 -15.18
CA PHE A 12 29.48 -25.29 -14.80
C PHE A 12 28.21 -24.49 -15.21
N PHE A 13 27.66 -24.74 -16.39
CA PHE A 13 26.39 -24.17 -16.83
C PHE A 13 25.21 -24.68 -16.00
N SER A 14 25.19 -25.96 -15.61
CA SER A 14 24.16 -26.51 -14.72
C SER A 14 24.19 -25.83 -13.33
N CYS A 15 25.37 -25.59 -12.75
CA CYS A 15 25.47 -24.86 -11.48
C CYS A 15 25.02 -23.39 -11.57
N LEU A 16 25.21 -22.73 -12.71
CA LEU A 16 24.75 -21.35 -12.90
C LEU A 16 23.21 -21.22 -12.93
N TYR A 17 22.50 -22.25 -13.42
CA TYR A 17 21.02 -22.25 -13.39
C TYR A 17 20.44 -22.43 -11.98
N PHE A 18 21.19 -22.98 -11.02
CA PHE A 18 20.75 -23.11 -9.62
C PHE A 18 21.01 -21.88 -8.77
N LEU A 19 21.66 -20.82 -9.31
CA LEU A 19 21.90 -19.55 -8.64
C LEU A 19 20.77 -18.53 -8.86
N SER A 20 19.63 -18.92 -9.50
CA SER A 20 18.43 -18.10 -9.45
C SER A 20 18.01 -18.02 -7.97
N ALA A 21 18.24 -16.86 -7.36
CA ALA A 21 17.82 -16.60 -5.98
C ALA A 21 16.37 -17.01 -5.82
N CYS A 22 16.11 -17.95 -4.91
CA CYS A 22 14.76 -18.37 -4.61
C CYS A 22 13.99 -17.13 -4.13
N THR A 23 12.94 -16.77 -4.86
CA THR A 23 12.14 -15.56 -4.60
C THR A 23 10.72 -15.98 -4.25
N HIS A 24 10.22 -15.48 -3.14
CA HIS A 24 8.81 -15.54 -2.79
C HIS A 24 8.14 -14.23 -3.18
N SER A 25 6.89 -14.30 -3.63
CA SER A 25 6.05 -13.12 -3.82
C SER A 25 5.06 -13.02 -2.67
N ALA A 26 5.01 -11.87 -2.02
CA ALA A 26 3.99 -11.55 -1.04
C ALA A 26 2.89 -10.73 -1.75
N VAL A 27 1.69 -11.30 -1.81
CA VAL A 27 0.53 -10.69 -2.49
C VAL A 27 -0.31 -9.97 -1.45
N ILE A 28 -0.11 -8.65 -1.34
CA ILE A 28 -0.90 -7.81 -0.48
C ILE A 28 -2.23 -7.51 -1.18
N SER A 29 -3.35 -7.79 -0.53
CA SER A 29 -4.67 -7.45 -1.07
C SER A 29 -5.14 -6.08 -0.55
N PRO A 30 -5.87 -5.28 -1.38
CA PRO A 30 -6.51 -4.06 -0.90
C PRO A 30 -7.43 -4.38 0.26
N SER A 31 -7.18 -3.78 1.42
CA SER A 31 -7.90 -4.10 2.66
C SER A 31 -8.46 -2.83 3.30
N VAL A 32 -9.79 -2.79 3.42
CA VAL A 32 -10.54 -1.72 4.09
C VAL A 32 -11.19 -2.30 5.34
N SER A 33 -11.05 -1.61 6.46
CA SER A 33 -11.74 -1.99 7.69
C SER A 33 -13.25 -1.74 7.56
N PRO A 34 -14.12 -2.64 8.06
CA PRO A 34 -15.56 -2.36 8.18
C PRO A 34 -15.84 -1.05 8.93
N VAL A 35 -15.05 -0.72 9.95
CA VAL A 35 -15.15 0.53 10.72
C VAL A 35 -14.92 1.77 9.84
N ALA A 36 -14.07 1.67 8.81
CA ALA A 36 -13.87 2.78 7.88
C ALA A 36 -15.15 3.11 7.09
N TYR A 37 -15.92 2.10 6.71
CA TYR A 37 -17.22 2.29 6.07
C TYR A 37 -18.27 2.87 7.04
N GLU A 38 -18.24 2.50 8.31
CA GLU A 38 -19.11 3.09 9.33
C GLU A 38 -18.78 4.58 9.55
N MET A 39 -17.50 4.94 9.58
CA MET A 39 -17.07 6.34 9.69
C MET A 39 -17.41 7.18 8.45
N ALA A 40 -17.50 6.54 7.29
CA ALA A 40 -17.90 7.16 6.03
C ALA A 40 -19.43 7.21 5.82
N ASN A 41 -20.25 6.75 6.78
CA ASN A 41 -21.71 6.75 6.64
C ASN A 41 -22.31 8.15 6.41
N ASP A 42 -21.71 9.18 7.02
CA ASP A 42 -22.06 10.58 6.76
C ASP A 42 -21.25 11.08 5.57
N ARG A 43 -21.61 10.58 4.37
CA ARG A 43 -20.91 10.98 3.13
C ARG A 43 -20.87 12.48 2.97
N VAL A 44 -19.70 12.97 2.59
CA VAL A 44 -19.55 14.36 2.19
C VAL A 44 -20.36 14.58 0.89
N ALA A 45 -21.36 15.47 0.94
CA ALA A 45 -22.23 15.77 -0.21
C ALA A 45 -21.48 16.61 -1.25
N ALA A 46 -20.48 16.00 -1.89
CA ALA A 46 -19.61 16.60 -2.89
C ALA A 46 -19.10 15.52 -3.87
N SER A 47 -18.68 15.98 -5.05
CA SER A 47 -17.96 15.17 -6.03
C SER A 47 -16.44 15.24 -5.78
N ALA A 48 -15.77 14.08 -5.73
CA ALA A 48 -14.35 13.99 -5.50
C ALA A 48 -13.60 13.38 -6.71
N ALA A 49 -12.46 13.94 -7.07
CA ALA A 49 -11.48 13.28 -7.91
C ALA A 49 -10.43 12.58 -7.04
N ILE A 50 -10.03 11.37 -7.41
CA ILE A 50 -8.99 10.60 -6.72
C ILE A 50 -7.74 10.62 -7.58
N TYR A 51 -6.71 11.33 -7.14
CA TYR A 51 -5.41 11.34 -7.79
C TYR A 51 -4.38 10.60 -6.95
N ILE A 52 -3.83 9.53 -7.46
CA ILE A 52 -2.79 8.77 -6.81
C ILE A 52 -1.49 8.99 -7.59
N TYR A 53 -0.44 9.42 -6.90
CA TYR A 53 0.86 9.66 -7.55
C TYR A 53 1.40 8.37 -8.17
N PRO A 54 1.95 8.43 -9.40
CA PRO A 54 2.50 7.25 -10.10
C PRO A 54 3.54 6.49 -9.28
N GLU A 55 4.37 7.21 -8.53
CA GLU A 55 5.40 6.61 -7.66
C GLU A 55 4.81 5.72 -6.57
N LEU A 56 3.58 6.01 -6.13
CA LEU A 56 2.83 5.14 -5.22
C LEU A 56 2.24 3.96 -5.96
N MET A 57 1.63 4.18 -7.13
CA MET A 57 0.96 3.10 -7.90
C MET A 57 1.92 1.98 -8.29
N ASP A 58 3.13 2.34 -8.69
CA ASP A 58 4.16 1.42 -9.17
C ASP A 58 5.12 0.97 -8.05
N HIS A 59 4.82 1.34 -6.80
CA HIS A 59 5.71 1.03 -5.68
C HIS A 59 5.78 -0.47 -5.42
N SER A 60 6.99 -0.99 -5.57
CA SER A 60 7.35 -2.36 -5.21
C SER A 60 8.54 -2.34 -4.25
N TYR A 61 8.60 -3.31 -3.39
CA TYR A 61 9.64 -3.41 -2.37
C TYR A 61 10.18 -4.83 -2.29
N GLN A 62 11.50 -4.97 -2.10
CA GLN A 62 12.14 -6.25 -1.90
C GLN A 62 12.65 -6.34 -0.47
N VAL A 63 12.25 -7.41 0.24
CA VAL A 63 12.65 -7.68 1.61
C VAL A 63 13.61 -8.86 1.64
N HIS A 64 14.73 -8.69 2.36
CA HIS A 64 15.65 -9.75 2.73
C HIS A 64 15.51 -10.03 4.22
N PRO A 65 15.44 -11.31 4.63
CA PRO A 65 15.46 -11.64 6.05
C PRO A 65 16.73 -11.13 6.74
N SER A 66 16.56 -10.50 7.88
CA SER A 66 17.69 -10.03 8.70
C SER A 66 18.35 -11.16 9.50
N SER A 67 17.71 -12.34 9.58
CA SER A 67 18.21 -13.53 10.25
C SER A 67 19.07 -14.37 9.31
N TYR A 68 20.02 -15.16 9.86
CA TYR A 68 20.78 -16.14 9.08
C TYR A 68 19.88 -17.20 8.44
N GLN A 69 18.81 -17.59 9.16
CA GLN A 69 17.80 -18.49 8.62
C GLN A 69 17.05 -17.81 7.49
N CYS A 70 16.84 -18.55 6.42
CA CYS A 70 16.16 -18.07 5.22
C CYS A 70 16.83 -16.88 4.50
N SER A 71 18.09 -16.57 4.84
CA SER A 71 18.83 -15.44 4.24
C SER A 71 19.08 -15.58 2.73
N ALA A 72 18.93 -16.79 2.18
CA ALA A 72 19.02 -17.03 0.74
C ALA A 72 17.74 -16.65 -0.03
N TRP A 73 16.66 -16.32 0.68
CA TRP A 73 15.37 -16.01 0.08
C TRP A 73 15.12 -14.51 -0.01
N ASN A 74 14.46 -14.10 -1.07
CA ASN A 74 13.99 -12.74 -1.30
C ASN A 74 12.47 -12.73 -1.32
N TYR A 75 11.87 -11.64 -0.84
CA TYR A 75 10.43 -11.46 -0.83
C TYR A 75 10.08 -10.20 -1.61
N ASN A 76 9.40 -10.36 -2.74
CA ASN A 76 8.94 -9.24 -3.56
C ASN A 76 7.52 -8.86 -3.15
N LEU A 77 7.29 -7.57 -2.91
CA LEU A 77 6.03 -7.00 -2.50
C LEU A 77 5.55 -6.00 -3.57
N GLU A 78 4.33 -6.17 -4.05
CA GLU A 78 3.65 -5.17 -4.87
C GLU A 78 2.70 -4.35 -3.98
N VAL A 79 3.23 -3.34 -3.29
CA VAL A 79 2.49 -2.54 -2.30
C VAL A 79 1.56 -1.54 -2.99
N GLY A 80 2.00 -0.92 -4.07
CA GLY A 80 1.34 0.21 -4.70
C GLY A 80 -0.11 -0.05 -5.12
N LYS A 81 -0.38 -1.18 -5.78
CA LYS A 81 -1.73 -1.56 -6.21
C LYS A 81 -2.69 -1.74 -5.03
N SER A 82 -2.21 -2.32 -3.94
CA SER A 82 -3.02 -2.60 -2.76
C SER A 82 -3.35 -1.33 -1.99
N VAL A 83 -2.39 -0.43 -1.85
CA VAL A 83 -2.58 0.89 -1.25
C VAL A 83 -3.56 1.70 -2.10
N SER A 84 -3.33 1.79 -3.41
CA SER A 84 -4.21 2.52 -4.34
C SER A 84 -5.64 2.01 -4.30
N GLY A 85 -5.83 0.68 -4.32
CA GLY A 85 -7.15 0.07 -4.22
C GLY A 85 -7.83 0.34 -2.87
N THR A 86 -7.08 0.36 -1.76
CA THR A 86 -7.62 0.69 -0.43
C THR A 86 -8.03 2.17 -0.37
N VAL A 87 -7.17 3.08 -0.82
CA VAL A 87 -7.44 4.52 -0.85
C VAL A 87 -8.68 4.82 -1.70
N SER A 88 -8.76 4.27 -2.91
CA SER A 88 -9.91 4.49 -3.80
C SER A 88 -11.22 4.08 -3.13
N LYS A 89 -11.28 2.89 -2.53
CA LYS A 89 -12.48 2.40 -1.83
C LYS A 89 -12.89 3.29 -0.66
N VAL A 90 -11.92 3.83 0.09
CA VAL A 90 -12.22 4.72 1.22
C VAL A 90 -12.76 6.06 0.71
N VAL A 91 -12.14 6.66 -0.31
CA VAL A 91 -12.60 7.93 -0.87
C VAL A 91 -13.99 7.76 -1.51
N GLU A 92 -14.22 6.67 -2.26
CA GLU A 92 -15.55 6.33 -2.83
C GLU A 92 -16.62 6.15 -1.75
N ALA A 93 -16.27 5.65 -0.57
CA ALA A 93 -17.19 5.54 0.55
C ALA A 93 -17.44 6.89 1.24
N SER A 94 -16.44 7.78 1.30
CA SER A 94 -16.49 9.04 2.03
C SER A 94 -17.20 10.17 1.29
N PHE A 95 -17.32 10.10 -0.04
CA PHE A 95 -17.97 11.12 -0.86
C PHE A 95 -19.22 10.58 -1.57
N GLU A 96 -20.12 11.48 -1.92
CA GLU A 96 -21.34 11.12 -2.65
C GLU A 96 -21.01 10.53 -4.03
N ASN A 97 -20.04 11.14 -4.72
CA ASN A 97 -19.47 10.67 -5.97
C ASN A 97 -17.94 10.79 -5.92
N ALA A 98 -17.21 9.76 -6.33
CA ALA A 98 -15.75 9.81 -6.42
C ALA A 98 -15.25 9.05 -7.65
N TYR A 99 -14.29 9.62 -8.37
CA TYR A 99 -13.78 9.06 -9.60
C TYR A 99 -12.25 9.15 -9.66
N PRO A 100 -11.55 8.08 -10.07
CA PRO A 100 -10.11 8.13 -10.28
C PRO A 100 -9.78 9.00 -11.49
N ILE A 101 -8.72 9.81 -11.38
CA ILE A 101 -8.16 10.60 -12.46
C ILE A 101 -6.68 10.27 -12.67
N ALA A 102 -6.23 10.27 -13.93
CA ALA A 102 -4.84 9.96 -14.25
C ALA A 102 -3.90 11.17 -14.11
N ARG A 103 -4.43 12.40 -14.22
CA ARG A 103 -3.66 13.64 -14.13
C ARG A 103 -4.44 14.72 -13.38
N LEU A 104 -3.71 15.51 -12.56
CA LEU A 104 -4.30 16.59 -11.79
C LEU A 104 -4.96 17.68 -12.64
N GLN A 105 -4.49 17.89 -13.89
CA GLN A 105 -5.03 18.89 -14.81
C GLN A 105 -6.24 18.39 -15.62
N GLU A 106 -6.64 17.13 -15.46
CA GLU A 106 -7.80 16.59 -16.15
C GLU A 106 -9.10 17.10 -15.50
N THR A 107 -9.74 18.05 -16.14
CA THR A 107 -11.11 18.53 -15.82
C THR A 107 -11.33 18.88 -14.34
N PRO A 108 -10.48 19.75 -13.73
CA PRO A 108 -10.65 20.10 -12.32
C PRO A 108 -12.03 20.69 -12.01
N ASP A 109 -12.66 21.40 -12.97
CA ASP A 109 -13.97 22.02 -12.81
C ASP A 109 -15.14 21.04 -12.70
N LEU A 110 -14.91 19.74 -12.94
CA LEU A 110 -15.93 18.68 -12.78
C LEU A 110 -16.06 18.18 -11.34
N TYR A 111 -15.12 18.56 -10.47
CA TYR A 111 -15.06 18.05 -9.11
C TYR A 111 -15.00 19.18 -8.11
N ASP A 112 -15.70 19.01 -7.01
CA ASP A 112 -15.68 19.97 -5.90
C ASP A 112 -14.37 19.89 -5.12
N VAL A 113 -13.78 18.69 -5.03
CA VAL A 113 -12.52 18.44 -4.32
C VAL A 113 -11.68 17.40 -5.05
N ILE A 114 -10.36 17.54 -4.98
CA ILE A 114 -9.41 16.55 -5.45
C ILE A 114 -8.66 15.99 -4.24
N VAL A 115 -8.76 14.67 -4.04
CA VAL A 115 -8.04 13.93 -3.02
C VAL A 115 -6.77 13.39 -3.66
N SER A 116 -5.64 14.04 -3.39
CA SER A 116 -4.33 13.68 -3.94
C SER A 116 -3.53 12.87 -2.91
N VAL A 117 -3.09 11.66 -3.27
CA VAL A 117 -2.42 10.75 -2.34
C VAL A 117 -1.07 10.29 -2.86
N GLY A 118 -0.04 10.50 -2.05
CA GLY A 118 1.34 10.07 -2.32
C GLY A 118 1.90 9.22 -1.20
N LEU A 119 2.93 8.43 -1.52
CA LEU A 119 3.69 7.68 -0.54
C LEU A 119 4.60 8.64 0.25
N MET A 120 4.60 8.51 1.56
CA MET A 120 5.53 9.22 2.44
C MET A 120 6.61 8.28 2.94
N ASP A 121 6.23 7.11 3.43
CA ASP A 121 7.14 6.08 3.90
C ASP A 121 6.54 4.68 3.70
N CYS A 122 7.40 3.71 3.39
CA CYS A 122 7.04 2.30 3.28
C CYS A 122 8.25 1.45 3.65
N ASN A 123 8.19 0.80 4.81
CA ASN A 123 9.24 -0.05 5.32
C ASN A 123 8.72 -1.44 5.66
N CYS A 124 9.56 -2.44 5.46
CA CYS A 124 9.28 -3.80 5.89
C CYS A 124 10.55 -4.47 6.37
N ALA A 125 10.49 -5.13 7.52
CA ALA A 125 11.55 -5.98 8.02
C ALA A 125 11.01 -7.38 8.28
N LEU A 126 11.85 -8.40 7.99
CA LEU A 126 11.53 -9.81 8.16
C LEU A 126 12.65 -10.50 8.91
N SER A 127 12.31 -11.33 9.88
CA SER A 127 13.25 -12.19 10.59
C SER A 127 12.65 -13.57 10.81
N PHE A 128 13.52 -14.57 10.85
CA PHE A 128 13.13 -15.95 11.16
C PHE A 128 13.79 -16.41 12.47
N HIS A 129 13.02 -17.10 13.28
CA HIS A 129 13.47 -17.68 14.53
C HIS A 129 13.22 -19.18 14.50
N SER A 130 14.26 -19.98 14.80
CA SER A 130 14.11 -21.42 14.98
C SER A 130 13.83 -21.74 16.43
N SER A 131 12.88 -22.62 16.66
CA SER A 131 12.77 -23.39 17.88
C SER A 131 13.09 -24.84 17.59
N PHE A 132 13.23 -25.68 18.64
CA PHE A 132 13.66 -27.05 18.50
C PHE A 132 12.75 -27.90 17.59
N PHE A 133 11.45 -27.56 17.50
CA PHE A 133 10.45 -28.29 16.71
C PHE A 133 9.72 -27.47 15.66
N SER A 134 9.87 -26.15 15.66
CA SER A 134 9.17 -25.26 14.75
C SER A 134 9.97 -23.99 14.52
N GLY A 135 9.80 -23.38 13.37
CA GLY A 135 10.30 -22.05 13.08
C GLY A 135 9.16 -21.05 13.00
N THR A 136 9.44 -19.80 13.31
CA THR A 136 8.53 -18.67 13.11
C THR A 136 9.15 -17.63 12.20
N ALA A 137 8.30 -16.95 11.43
CA ALA A 137 8.64 -15.78 10.65
C ALA A 137 7.97 -14.56 11.30
N ASP A 138 8.75 -13.57 11.67
CA ASP A 138 8.28 -12.29 12.22
C ASP A 138 8.48 -11.19 11.19
N ALA A 139 7.39 -10.55 10.77
CA ALA A 139 7.42 -9.40 9.89
C ALA A 139 6.91 -8.14 10.61
N SER A 140 7.61 -7.02 10.38
CA SER A 140 7.11 -5.69 10.71
C SER A 140 6.94 -4.89 9.42
N ALA A 141 5.81 -4.21 9.30
CA ALA A 141 5.51 -3.32 8.19
C ALA A 141 5.18 -1.93 8.74
N GLU A 142 5.63 -0.90 8.05
CA GLU A 142 5.30 0.48 8.29
C GLU A 142 4.89 1.11 6.97
N LEU A 143 3.76 1.83 6.97
CA LEU A 143 3.24 2.51 5.80
C LEU A 143 2.68 3.86 6.21
N SER A 144 3.08 4.92 5.54
CA SER A 144 2.50 6.25 5.71
C SER A 144 2.25 6.93 4.37
N LEU A 145 1.10 7.60 4.28
CA LEU A 145 0.61 8.28 3.09
C LEU A 145 0.42 9.77 3.38
N LYS A 146 0.85 10.59 2.46
CA LYS A 146 0.56 12.02 2.45
C LYS A 146 -0.69 12.26 1.63
N VAL A 147 -1.69 12.89 2.24
CA VAL A 147 -2.95 13.26 1.60
C VAL A 147 -3.02 14.79 1.48
N VAL A 148 -3.30 15.29 0.30
CA VAL A 148 -3.51 16.70 0.00
C VAL A 148 -4.89 16.88 -0.59
N LEU A 149 -5.70 17.73 0.02
CA LEU A 149 -7.00 18.12 -0.49
C LEU A 149 -6.85 19.43 -1.28
N LEU A 150 -7.31 19.42 -2.53
CA LEU A 150 -7.27 20.57 -3.43
C LEU A 150 -8.70 20.93 -3.84
N ASN A 151 -8.93 22.23 -4.08
CA ASN A 151 -10.17 22.69 -4.71
C ASN A 151 -10.10 22.54 -6.25
N ASN A 152 -11.17 22.90 -6.95
CA ASN A 152 -11.25 22.88 -8.40
C ASN A 152 -10.28 23.85 -9.12
N LYS A 153 -9.65 24.78 -8.38
CA LYS A 153 -8.58 25.66 -8.89
C LYS A 153 -7.19 25.11 -8.60
N LEU A 154 -7.08 23.87 -8.11
CA LEU A 154 -5.83 23.22 -7.66
C LEU A 154 -5.17 23.93 -6.47
N GLU A 155 -5.90 24.74 -5.73
CA GLU A 155 -5.41 25.36 -4.50
C GLU A 155 -5.59 24.42 -3.32
N ARG A 156 -4.59 24.38 -2.44
CA ARG A 156 -4.61 23.47 -1.29
C ARG A 156 -5.63 23.92 -0.24
N ILE A 157 -6.62 23.08 0.00
CA ILE A 157 -7.58 23.20 1.10
C ILE A 157 -6.94 22.77 2.42
N ASP A 158 -6.38 21.56 2.42
CA ASP A 158 -5.75 20.97 3.60
C ASP A 158 -4.70 19.92 3.22
N GLN A 159 -3.92 19.50 4.21
CA GLN A 159 -2.93 18.45 4.05
C GLN A 159 -2.76 17.70 5.37
N PHE A 160 -2.71 16.38 5.31
CA PHE A 160 -2.45 15.55 6.47
C PHE A 160 -1.70 14.27 6.08
N VAL A 161 -1.22 13.54 7.08
CA VAL A 161 -0.58 12.25 6.94
C VAL A 161 -1.45 11.22 7.63
N VAL A 162 -1.58 10.05 7.03
CA VAL A 162 -2.16 8.85 7.64
C VAL A 162 -1.11 7.76 7.60
N GLY A 163 -0.95 7.00 8.67
CA GLY A 163 0.07 5.96 8.72
C GLY A 163 -0.09 5.01 9.87
N TYR A 164 0.47 3.81 9.71
CA TYR A 164 0.44 2.79 10.74
C TYR A 164 1.64 1.85 10.62
N SER A 165 2.06 1.34 11.76
CA SER A 165 3.08 0.29 11.85
C SER A 165 2.47 -0.96 12.50
N SER A 166 2.76 -2.11 11.96
CA SER A 166 2.23 -3.40 12.42
C SER A 166 3.31 -4.46 12.48
N ARG A 167 3.17 -5.40 13.40
CA ARG A 167 3.99 -6.60 13.47
C ARG A 167 3.11 -7.83 13.47
N ARG A 168 3.53 -8.85 12.70
CA ARG A 168 2.82 -10.14 12.60
C ARG A 168 3.81 -11.28 12.58
N THR A 169 3.38 -12.41 13.14
CA THR A 169 4.15 -13.65 13.21
C THR A 169 3.36 -14.74 12.51
N SER A 170 4.05 -15.56 11.74
CA SER A 170 3.53 -16.80 11.16
C SER A 170 4.48 -17.97 11.44
N GLY A 171 4.04 -19.21 11.18
CA GLY A 171 4.97 -20.34 11.10
C GLY A 171 5.95 -20.13 9.95
N ALA A 172 7.23 -20.56 10.10
CA ALA A 172 8.23 -20.39 9.04
C ALA A 172 7.87 -21.16 7.75
N GLY A 173 7.10 -22.23 7.87
CA GLY A 173 6.72 -23.11 6.75
C GLY A 173 7.90 -23.87 6.15
N GLY A 174 7.61 -24.72 5.16
CA GLY A 174 8.62 -25.31 4.33
C GLY A 174 9.23 -24.27 3.38
N PHE A 175 10.54 -24.35 3.15
CA PHE A 175 11.22 -23.41 2.22
C PHE A 175 11.00 -21.92 2.53
N CYS A 176 10.77 -21.56 3.81
CA CYS A 176 10.64 -20.17 4.27
C CYS A 176 9.41 -19.41 3.73
N GLU A 177 8.39 -20.08 3.23
CA GLU A 177 7.16 -19.47 2.68
C GLU A 177 6.37 -18.66 3.72
N GLY A 178 6.51 -19.00 5.01
CA GLY A 178 5.86 -18.25 6.08
C GLY A 178 6.27 -16.78 6.18
N GLY A 179 7.40 -16.40 5.57
CA GLY A 179 7.82 -15.01 5.46
C GLY A 179 6.82 -14.16 4.68
N SER A 180 6.35 -14.64 3.52
CA SER A 180 5.32 -13.93 2.74
C SER A 180 4.03 -13.77 3.52
N THR A 181 3.56 -14.82 4.19
CA THR A 181 2.35 -14.79 5.02
C THR A 181 2.45 -13.76 6.16
N ALA A 182 3.60 -13.69 6.84
CA ALA A 182 3.82 -12.71 7.90
C ALA A 182 3.81 -11.27 7.37
N ILE A 183 4.46 -11.04 6.22
CA ILE A 183 4.51 -9.74 5.55
C ILE A 183 3.10 -9.30 5.11
N GLU A 184 2.37 -10.18 4.42
CA GLU A 184 1.00 -9.94 3.96
C GLU A 184 0.10 -9.52 5.12
N ALA A 185 0.11 -10.29 6.22
CA ALA A 185 -0.69 -10.00 7.41
C ALA A 185 -0.29 -8.67 8.08
N ALA A 186 1.00 -8.31 8.08
CA ALA A 186 1.46 -7.03 8.62
C ALA A 186 0.98 -5.84 7.76
N PHE A 187 1.14 -5.92 6.44
CA PHE A 187 0.64 -4.87 5.54
C PHE A 187 -0.89 -4.76 5.51
N GLU A 188 -1.60 -5.89 5.54
CA GLU A 188 -3.07 -5.89 5.62
C GLU A 188 -3.55 -5.14 6.86
N GLN A 189 -2.89 -5.31 7.99
CA GLN A 189 -3.22 -4.58 9.20
C GLN A 189 -2.90 -3.09 9.07
N CYS A 190 -1.78 -2.71 8.43
CA CYS A 190 -1.49 -1.30 8.13
C CYS A 190 -2.59 -0.68 7.26
N LEU A 191 -3.01 -1.34 6.20
CA LEU A 191 -4.07 -0.85 5.30
C LEU A 191 -5.41 -0.69 6.02
N LYS A 192 -5.80 -1.63 6.89
CA LYS A 192 -7.02 -1.52 7.69
C LYS A 192 -7.00 -0.29 8.59
N HIS A 193 -5.89 -0.02 9.28
CA HIS A 193 -5.78 1.17 10.14
C HIS A 193 -5.74 2.47 9.36
N ILE A 194 -4.96 2.52 8.27
CA ILE A 194 -4.92 3.67 7.37
C ILE A 194 -6.31 3.95 6.79
N SER A 195 -7.08 2.92 6.45
CA SER A 195 -8.44 3.10 5.93
C SER A 195 -9.36 3.78 6.94
N ILE A 196 -9.27 3.43 8.23
CA ILE A 196 -10.05 4.06 9.31
C ILE A 196 -9.64 5.53 9.47
N GLU A 197 -8.34 5.79 9.61
CA GLU A 197 -7.82 7.14 9.81
C GLU A 197 -8.13 8.05 8.60
N LEU A 198 -8.02 7.52 7.39
CA LEU A 198 -8.34 8.26 6.16
C LEU A 198 -9.83 8.59 6.09
N ALA A 199 -10.72 7.64 6.37
CA ALA A 199 -12.16 7.86 6.38
C ALA A 199 -12.55 8.94 7.40
N GLU A 200 -12.02 8.86 8.62
CA GLU A 200 -12.24 9.84 9.68
C GLU A 200 -11.79 11.25 9.25
N LYS A 201 -10.55 11.37 8.76
CA LYS A 201 -10.00 12.67 8.34
C LYS A 201 -10.67 13.26 7.12
N LEU A 202 -11.26 12.46 6.23
CA LEU A 202 -12.05 12.95 5.10
C LEU A 202 -13.44 13.39 5.54
N SER A 203 -14.17 12.55 6.27
CA SER A 203 -15.55 12.82 6.67
C SER A 203 -15.68 13.99 7.66
N HIS A 204 -14.65 14.22 8.50
CA HIS A 204 -14.66 15.27 9.53
C HIS A 204 -13.71 16.44 9.22
N ASN A 205 -13.30 16.63 7.94
CA ASN A 205 -12.43 17.75 7.58
C ASN A 205 -13.18 19.08 7.59
N SER A 206 -13.11 19.80 8.70
CA SER A 206 -13.85 21.06 8.87
C SER A 206 -13.46 22.16 7.88
N LYS A 207 -12.22 22.20 7.39
CA LYS A 207 -11.77 23.16 6.37
C LYS A 207 -12.40 22.86 5.03
N MET A 208 -12.38 21.60 4.62
CA MET A 208 -12.99 21.14 3.38
C MET A 208 -14.50 21.40 3.39
N ILE A 209 -15.19 21.00 4.46
CA ILE A 209 -16.65 21.17 4.60
C ILE A 209 -17.04 22.65 4.46
N LYS A 210 -16.35 23.56 5.16
CA LYS A 210 -16.62 25.02 5.05
C LYS A 210 -16.45 25.56 3.63
N ILE A 211 -15.43 25.11 2.90
CA ILE A 211 -15.19 25.56 1.51
C ILE A 211 -16.29 25.03 0.60
N LEU A 212 -16.68 23.76 0.74
CA LEU A 212 -17.75 23.16 -0.05
C LEU A 212 -19.11 23.85 0.21
N GLU A 213 -19.41 24.21 1.44
CA GLU A 213 -20.61 24.97 1.79
C GLU A 213 -20.61 26.37 1.16
N ALA A 214 -19.47 27.08 1.18
CA ALA A 214 -19.33 28.39 0.55
C ALA A 214 -19.53 28.34 -0.97
N GLN A 215 -18.96 27.33 -1.65
CA GLN A 215 -19.11 27.13 -3.09
C GLN A 215 -20.57 26.86 -3.49
N LYS A 216 -21.30 26.06 -2.72
CA LYS A 216 -22.72 25.79 -2.95
C LYS A 216 -23.57 27.07 -2.83
N PHE A 217 -23.23 27.93 -1.88
CA PHE A 217 -23.94 29.22 -1.70
C PHE A 217 -23.73 30.18 -2.88
N GLU A 218 -22.52 30.23 -3.44
CA GLU A 218 -22.20 31.04 -4.61
C GLU A 218 -22.89 30.55 -5.90
N GLN A 219 -23.10 29.24 -6.05
CA GLN A 219 -23.79 28.67 -7.22
C GLN A 219 -25.32 28.82 -7.16
N SER A 220 -25.88 29.08 -5.99
CA SER A 220 -27.34 29.23 -5.78
C SER A 220 -27.86 30.68 -5.93
N ASN A 221 -26.95 31.64 -6.05
CA ASN A 221 -27.25 33.08 -6.27
C ASN A 221 -26.93 33.52 -7.70
#